data_026425c330430335eaf2013625805aa0
#
_entry.id   026425c330430335eaf2013625805aa0
#
_cell.length_a   1.000
_cell.length_b   1.000
_cell.length_c   1.000
_cell.angle_alpha   90.00
_cell.angle_beta   90.00
_cell.angle_gamma   90.00
#
_symmetry.space_group_name_H-M   'P 1'
#
loop_
_entity.id
_entity.type
_entity.pdbx_description
1 polymer ?
#
loop_
_entity_poly.entity_id
_entity_poly.type
_entity_poly.pdbx_seq_one_letter_code
_entity_poly.pdbx_strand_id
1 'polypeptide(L)'
;MSDEARPKPLFFIALACVILGLLAYGFRSVLFPKDEGAKPGTISKEELTDAQAVEASDANVPTTVKEYVFKPSEKLPPITQTSGYEPMNARTVKFALNVWAGWAPIILQNGGAEPGKLWTTPGGEPFKVELVLIDNPIAMRDAYAAGKVHIGWATLDMLPLFMDQLKKDPRIMPRVFQQVDFSNGGDGIVIRRSSAKDPNSPTISDLKGKKVVLAQNSPSEYFLLNALVNGGVQPAEVEFIYTEDAFQAAAAFNADKSIAACVSWAPDIYTLSEIKGNHMLVSTATANKLIADVWFARGDFARDHMDICEGLVRGIFEGMEKMKTEDGKKQAASQMAKLYSIPEADTLGMLADAHSTNYAENREFFMNQNNPANFERTWNTAYLLYRKMNRISQPVSFDKVMDFSILQKLENEEPFKSSRNEYQINFAPKTVQSIKAEGSEILTKVVTLHFYPNSWDLRKTITVRENGKDVVKAYEPNVDAVLEEVGKLAGQYGAANIVVEGHTDASMKGQVSEQMVKDLSGNRAASVKTEILKKFPNFNVNQFSTDGAGWIRPFDANDPNNHALNRRVEIKVIALENPE
;
A
#
# COMPACT_ATOMS: atom_id res chain seq x y z
N MET A 1 1.00 61.05 51.89
CA MET A 1 0.24 61.56 50.77
C MET A 1 1.10 61.31 49.55
N SER A 2 0.86 60.22 48.80
CA SER A 2 1.59 59.84 47.62
C SER A 2 0.91 60.52 46.41
N ASP A 3 1.69 61.33 45.73
CA ASP A 3 1.28 62.02 44.48
C ASP A 3 1.14 60.95 43.37
N GLU A 4 -0.10 60.62 42.98
CA GLU A 4 -0.36 59.80 41.79
C GLU A 4 -0.07 60.65 40.52
N ALA A 5 1.02 60.34 39.88
CA ALA A 5 1.44 60.98 38.64
C ALA A 5 0.44 60.61 37.52
N ARG A 6 -0.48 61.53 37.21
CA ARG A 6 -1.39 61.39 36.05
C ARG A 6 -0.57 61.37 34.75
N PRO A 7 -0.78 60.37 33.86
CA PRO A 7 -0.03 60.31 32.61
C PRO A 7 -0.27 61.54 31.75
N LYS A 8 0.79 62.08 31.21
CA LYS A 8 0.77 63.31 30.39
C LYS A 8 0.02 63.07 29.06
N PRO A 9 -0.65 64.08 28.49
CA PRO A 9 -1.41 63.97 27.23
C PRO A 9 -0.63 63.28 26.08
N LEU A 10 0.67 63.46 26.04
CA LEU A 10 1.57 62.80 25.08
C LEU A 10 1.57 61.28 25.18
N PHE A 11 1.33 60.71 26.36
CA PHE A 11 1.23 59.26 26.56
C PHE A 11 -0.01 58.69 25.86
N PHE A 12 -1.16 59.37 25.94
CA PHE A 12 -2.37 58.92 25.27
C PHE A 12 -2.30 59.09 23.76
N ILE A 13 -1.59 60.09 23.25
CA ILE A 13 -1.33 60.22 21.81
C ILE A 13 -0.42 59.09 21.33
N ALA A 14 0.65 58.81 22.03
CA ALA A 14 1.55 57.68 21.69
C ALA A 14 0.83 56.33 21.75
N LEU A 15 -0.01 56.08 22.76
CA LEU A 15 -0.81 54.88 22.89
C LEU A 15 -1.83 54.76 21.74
N ALA A 16 -2.50 55.85 21.38
CA ALA A 16 -3.44 55.87 20.24
C ALA A 16 -2.72 55.57 18.91
N CYS A 17 -1.52 56.11 18.70
CA CYS A 17 -0.71 55.81 17.51
C CYS A 17 -0.27 54.36 17.46
N VAL A 18 0.09 53.74 18.60
CA VAL A 18 0.43 52.31 18.68
C VAL A 18 -0.80 51.45 18.39
N ILE A 19 -1.96 51.77 18.97
CA ILE A 19 -3.21 51.03 18.73
C ILE A 19 -3.63 51.17 17.27
N LEU A 20 -3.57 52.35 16.67
CA LEU A 20 -3.85 52.55 15.25
C LEU A 20 -2.84 51.83 14.36
N GLY A 21 -1.58 51.80 14.74
CA GLY A 21 -0.53 51.04 14.06
C GLY A 21 -0.77 49.52 14.10
N LEU A 22 -1.18 48.98 15.26
CA LEU A 22 -1.52 47.59 15.43
C LEU A 22 -2.80 47.19 14.69
N LEU A 23 -3.80 48.09 14.70
CA LEU A 23 -5.03 47.91 13.90
C LEU A 23 -4.72 47.93 12.40
N ALA A 24 -3.92 48.92 11.93
CA ALA A 24 -3.47 48.97 10.53
C ALA A 24 -2.64 47.77 10.14
N TYR A 25 -1.81 47.23 11.05
CA TYR A 25 -1.05 45.99 10.83
C TYR A 25 -1.95 44.76 10.84
N GLY A 26 -2.92 44.66 11.75
CA GLY A 26 -3.91 43.59 11.81
C GLY A 26 -4.88 43.57 10.61
N PHE A 27 -5.25 44.74 10.09
CA PHE A 27 -6.10 44.90 8.90
C PHE A 27 -5.30 45.00 7.59
N ARG A 28 -3.97 44.91 7.64
CA ARG A 28 -3.11 45.00 6.45
C ARG A 28 -3.48 43.99 5.36
N SER A 29 -3.91 42.78 5.75
CA SER A 29 -4.36 41.74 4.83
C SER A 29 -5.74 42.00 4.21
N VAL A 30 -6.56 42.87 4.85
CA VAL A 30 -7.90 43.28 4.37
C VAL A 30 -7.82 44.58 3.56
N LEU A 31 -6.98 45.54 4.00
CA LEU A 31 -6.81 46.84 3.35
C LEU A 31 -5.82 46.83 2.19
N PHE A 32 -4.87 45.92 2.24
CA PHE A 32 -3.94 45.59 1.18
C PHE A 32 -3.95 44.08 1.08
N PRO A 33 -4.95 43.48 0.38
CA PRO A 33 -4.83 42.08 0.04
C PRO A 33 -3.45 41.96 -0.60
N LYS A 34 -2.60 41.10 -0.03
CA LYS A 34 -1.42 40.65 -0.75
C LYS A 34 -1.98 40.13 -2.06
N ASP A 35 -1.69 40.84 -3.14
CA ASP A 35 -1.53 40.18 -4.40
C ASP A 35 -0.57 39.02 -4.06
N GLU A 36 -1.08 37.81 -3.88
CA GLU A 36 -0.27 36.62 -4.01
C GLU A 36 0.13 36.66 -5.47
N GLY A 37 1.15 37.46 -5.74
CA GLY A 37 1.76 37.55 -7.04
C GLY A 37 1.99 36.12 -7.49
N ALA A 38 1.39 35.77 -8.62
CA ALA A 38 1.48 34.44 -9.18
C ALA A 38 2.91 33.94 -8.98
N LYS A 39 3.08 32.84 -8.28
CA LYS A 39 4.41 32.23 -8.14
C LYS A 39 4.98 32.15 -9.55
N PRO A 40 6.24 32.55 -9.82
CA PRO A 40 6.77 32.53 -11.18
C PRO A 40 6.45 31.18 -11.82
N GLY A 41 5.71 31.19 -12.94
CA GLY A 41 5.26 29.99 -13.63
C GLY A 41 3.84 29.49 -13.31
N THR A 42 3.03 30.18 -12.48
CA THR A 42 1.63 29.82 -12.26
C THR A 42 0.70 30.74 -13.03
N ILE A 43 -0.21 30.15 -13.79
CA ILE A 43 -1.25 30.88 -14.51
C ILE A 43 -2.44 31.12 -13.57
N SER A 44 -3.00 32.34 -13.55
CA SER A 44 -4.21 32.63 -12.80
C SER A 44 -5.44 32.08 -13.54
N LYS A 45 -6.54 31.95 -12.79
CA LYS A 45 -7.81 31.50 -13.37
C LYS A 45 -8.37 32.54 -14.34
N GLU A 46 -8.14 33.82 -14.05
CA GLU A 46 -8.52 34.97 -14.88
C GLU A 46 -7.71 34.97 -16.17
N GLU A 47 -6.37 34.79 -16.12
CA GLU A 47 -5.51 34.71 -17.30
C GLU A 47 -5.92 33.58 -18.23
N LEU A 48 -6.37 32.44 -17.68
CA LEU A 48 -6.84 31.31 -18.48
C LEU A 48 -8.22 31.60 -19.13
N THR A 49 -9.09 32.34 -18.42
CA THR A 49 -10.42 32.72 -18.91
C THR A 49 -10.32 33.78 -20.02
N ASP A 50 -9.34 34.68 -19.90
CA ASP A 50 -9.08 35.75 -20.86
C ASP A 50 -8.31 35.27 -22.10
N ALA A 51 -7.74 34.05 -22.05
CA ALA A 51 -7.09 33.45 -23.21
C ALA A 51 -8.11 33.24 -24.35
N GLN A 52 -7.79 33.73 -25.55
CA GLN A 52 -8.66 33.61 -26.72
C GLN A 52 -8.89 32.15 -27.16
N ALA A 53 -7.98 31.24 -26.78
CA ALA A 53 -8.10 29.83 -27.10
C ALA A 53 -8.87 29.08 -26.00
N VAL A 54 -9.97 28.49 -26.39
CA VAL A 54 -10.80 27.66 -25.52
C VAL A 54 -10.43 26.19 -25.77
N GLU A 55 -10.08 25.49 -24.70
CA GLU A 55 -9.85 24.04 -24.76
C GLU A 55 -11.16 23.35 -25.18
N ALA A 56 -11.09 22.40 -26.13
CA ALA A 56 -12.27 21.68 -26.57
C ALA A 56 -12.87 20.86 -25.41
N SER A 57 -14.21 20.78 -25.34
CA SER A 57 -14.89 19.96 -24.34
C SER A 57 -14.62 18.47 -24.57
N ASP A 58 -14.35 17.75 -23.51
CA ASP A 58 -14.20 16.28 -23.46
C ASP A 58 -15.38 15.58 -22.78
N ALA A 59 -16.46 16.32 -22.49
CA ALA A 59 -17.65 15.80 -21.79
C ALA A 59 -18.32 14.59 -22.47
N ASN A 60 -18.11 14.40 -23.77
CA ASN A 60 -18.63 13.27 -24.53
C ASN A 60 -17.64 12.11 -24.69
N VAL A 61 -16.43 12.26 -24.15
CA VAL A 61 -15.44 11.20 -24.14
C VAL A 61 -15.68 10.36 -22.90
N PRO A 62 -15.98 9.05 -23.03
CA PRO A 62 -16.19 8.22 -21.85
C PRO A 62 -14.90 8.18 -21.03
N THR A 63 -15.03 8.35 -19.72
CA THR A 63 -13.95 8.07 -18.79
C THR A 63 -13.65 6.58 -18.88
N THR A 64 -12.59 6.23 -19.58
CA THR A 64 -12.19 4.84 -19.70
C THR A 64 -11.40 4.46 -18.43
N VAL A 65 -12.08 3.84 -17.49
CA VAL A 65 -11.39 3.00 -16.52
C VAL A 65 -10.71 1.89 -17.32
N LYS A 66 -9.39 1.84 -17.30
CA LYS A 66 -8.65 0.83 -18.06
C LYS A 66 -9.08 -0.56 -17.61
N GLU A 67 -9.67 -1.31 -18.50
CA GLU A 67 -10.00 -2.71 -18.22
C GLU A 67 -8.74 -3.58 -18.40
N TYR A 68 -8.51 -4.44 -17.42
CA TYR A 68 -7.40 -5.40 -17.46
C TYR A 68 -7.91 -6.78 -17.84
N VAL A 69 -7.21 -7.40 -18.78
CA VAL A 69 -7.46 -8.77 -19.24
C VAL A 69 -6.54 -9.71 -18.47
N PHE A 70 -7.12 -10.77 -17.94
CA PHE A 70 -6.42 -11.81 -17.18
C PHE A 70 -6.52 -13.14 -17.91
N LYS A 71 -5.49 -13.97 -17.83
CA LYS A 71 -5.59 -15.38 -18.20
C LYS A 71 -6.19 -16.14 -17.02
N PRO A 72 -7.23 -16.97 -17.25
CA PRO A 72 -7.72 -17.87 -16.20
C PRO A 72 -6.60 -18.79 -15.70
N SER A 73 -6.56 -19.02 -14.39
CA SER A 73 -5.65 -19.94 -13.75
C SER A 73 -6.42 -20.97 -12.95
N GLU A 74 -5.78 -22.09 -12.63
CA GLU A 74 -6.41 -23.17 -11.88
C GLU A 74 -6.81 -22.74 -10.47
N LYS A 75 -7.95 -23.22 -10.02
CA LYS A 75 -8.40 -23.04 -8.63
C LYS A 75 -7.55 -23.90 -7.71
N LEU A 76 -7.52 -23.52 -6.44
CA LEU A 76 -6.91 -24.37 -5.42
C LEU A 76 -7.54 -25.77 -5.41
N PRO A 77 -6.74 -26.82 -5.18
CA PRO A 77 -7.28 -28.16 -4.99
C PRO A 77 -8.31 -28.17 -3.85
N PRO A 78 -9.37 -28.99 -3.96
CA PRO A 78 -10.39 -29.07 -2.92
C PRO A 78 -9.78 -29.60 -1.61
N ILE A 79 -10.31 -29.12 -0.48
CA ILE A 79 -10.02 -29.71 0.84
C ILE A 79 -10.63 -31.10 0.88
N THR A 80 -9.82 -32.11 1.19
CA THR A 80 -10.24 -33.50 1.20
C THR A 80 -10.84 -33.93 2.53
N GLN A 81 -10.47 -33.27 3.63
CA GLN A 81 -10.92 -33.62 4.98
C GLN A 81 -11.19 -32.35 5.80
N THR A 82 -12.36 -32.30 6.44
CA THR A 82 -12.70 -31.31 7.45
C THR A 82 -13.11 -32.00 8.75
N SER A 83 -12.70 -31.45 9.88
CA SER A 83 -13.08 -31.98 11.21
C SER A 83 -13.21 -30.84 12.21
N GLY A 84 -13.68 -31.10 13.43
CA GLY A 84 -13.41 -30.25 14.60
C GLY A 84 -11.91 -30.19 14.88
N TYR A 85 -11.47 -29.17 15.64
CA TYR A 85 -10.06 -29.12 16.05
C TYR A 85 -9.68 -30.30 16.97
N GLU A 86 -8.44 -30.76 16.90
CA GLU A 86 -7.91 -31.74 17.85
C GLU A 86 -7.87 -31.14 19.26
N PRO A 87 -8.33 -31.86 20.30
CA PRO A 87 -8.26 -31.37 21.67
C PRO A 87 -6.84 -30.99 22.08
N MET A 88 -6.72 -29.87 22.80
CA MET A 88 -5.44 -29.41 23.33
C MET A 88 -4.91 -30.37 24.41
N ASN A 89 -3.80 -31.05 24.12
CA ASN A 89 -3.10 -31.83 25.15
C ASN A 89 -2.37 -30.86 26.10
N ALA A 90 -2.61 -30.97 27.41
CA ALA A 90 -2.03 -30.10 28.43
C ALA A 90 -2.16 -28.60 28.11
N ARG A 91 -3.32 -28.17 27.56
CA ARG A 91 -3.62 -26.81 27.08
C ARG A 91 -2.58 -26.28 26.07
N THR A 92 -2.08 -27.15 25.18
CA THR A 92 -1.11 -26.77 24.15
C THR A 92 -1.83 -26.39 22.86
N VAL A 93 -1.63 -25.16 22.42
CA VAL A 93 -2.10 -24.63 21.13
C VAL A 93 -1.09 -24.98 20.06
N LYS A 94 -1.51 -25.60 18.96
CA LYS A 94 -0.69 -25.80 17.79
C LYS A 94 -0.86 -24.63 16.83
N PHE A 95 0.22 -23.86 16.64
CA PHE A 95 0.27 -22.66 15.81
C PHE A 95 1.17 -22.94 14.59
N ALA A 96 0.58 -22.99 13.40
CA ALA A 96 1.33 -23.16 12.16
C ALA A 96 2.01 -21.85 11.75
N LEU A 97 3.23 -21.97 11.22
CA LEU A 97 3.99 -20.87 10.61
C LEU A 97 4.83 -21.40 9.43
N ASN A 98 5.39 -20.49 8.64
CA ASN A 98 6.30 -20.78 7.53
C ASN A 98 7.69 -20.18 7.78
N VAL A 99 8.62 -20.46 6.87
CA VAL A 99 9.94 -19.80 6.85
C VAL A 99 9.77 -18.33 6.46
N TRP A 100 9.70 -17.47 7.49
CA TRP A 100 9.55 -16.02 7.33
C TRP A 100 10.04 -15.27 8.57
N ALA A 101 10.60 -14.07 8.36
CA ALA A 101 11.15 -13.26 9.46
C ALA A 101 10.06 -12.68 10.39
N GLY A 102 8.87 -12.43 9.88
CA GLY A 102 7.78 -11.83 10.64
C GLY A 102 7.31 -12.68 11.82
N TRP A 103 7.63 -13.97 11.84
CA TRP A 103 7.34 -14.85 12.98
C TRP A 103 8.35 -14.74 14.12
N ALA A 104 9.41 -13.94 13.97
CA ALA A 104 10.42 -13.75 15.01
C ALA A 104 9.84 -13.37 16.39
N PRO A 105 8.85 -12.47 16.52
CA PRO A 105 8.26 -12.13 17.82
C PRO A 105 7.63 -13.31 18.54
N ILE A 106 6.85 -14.15 17.84
CA ILE A 106 6.20 -15.31 18.46
C ILE A 106 7.22 -16.40 18.79
N ILE A 107 8.22 -16.62 17.93
CA ILE A 107 9.31 -17.59 18.17
C ILE A 107 10.10 -17.17 19.42
N LEU A 108 10.47 -15.90 19.53
CA LEU A 108 11.15 -15.33 20.70
C LEU A 108 10.27 -15.43 21.96
N GLN A 109 9.01 -15.04 21.87
CA GLN A 109 8.07 -15.10 22.99
C GLN A 109 7.88 -16.53 23.48
N ASN A 110 7.86 -17.50 22.57
CA ASN A 110 7.72 -18.93 22.93
C ASN A 110 9.02 -19.57 23.42
N GLY A 111 10.17 -19.00 23.12
CA GLY A 111 11.48 -19.56 23.44
C GLY A 111 11.91 -20.67 22.47
N GLY A 112 11.40 -20.67 21.24
CA GLY A 112 11.63 -21.67 20.20
C GLY A 112 10.35 -22.36 19.77
N ALA A 113 10.47 -23.52 19.09
CA ALA A 113 9.32 -24.25 18.53
C ALA A 113 8.51 -25.02 19.60
N GLU A 114 9.21 -25.58 20.57
CA GLU A 114 8.64 -26.51 21.54
C GLU A 114 7.73 -25.81 22.56
N PRO A 115 6.70 -26.50 23.09
CA PRO A 115 5.75 -25.95 24.04
C PRO A 115 6.33 -25.86 25.48
N GLY A 116 7.53 -25.28 25.61
CA GLY A 116 8.26 -25.19 26.88
C GLY A 116 7.85 -24.04 27.77
N LYS A 117 7.48 -22.91 27.18
CA LYS A 117 7.11 -21.68 27.90
C LYS A 117 5.61 -21.62 28.18
N LEU A 118 5.27 -21.08 29.35
CA LEU A 118 3.88 -20.80 29.67
C LEU A 118 3.48 -19.41 29.17
N TRP A 119 2.37 -19.38 28.46
CA TRP A 119 1.61 -18.21 28.09
C TRP A 119 0.43 -18.07 29.08
N THR A 120 -0.18 -16.92 29.17
CA THR A 120 -1.30 -16.68 30.08
C THR A 120 -2.48 -16.05 29.33
N THR A 121 -3.68 -16.52 29.68
CA THR A 121 -4.91 -15.85 29.27
C THR A 121 -5.11 -14.56 30.10
N PRO A 122 -6.01 -13.64 29.69
CA PRO A 122 -6.34 -12.46 30.51
C PRO A 122 -6.80 -12.79 31.93
N GLY A 123 -7.41 -13.96 32.12
CA GLY A 123 -7.81 -14.47 33.43
C GLY A 123 -6.68 -15.08 34.26
N GLY A 124 -5.44 -15.10 33.74
CA GLY A 124 -4.27 -15.68 34.42
C GLY A 124 -4.12 -17.19 34.25
N GLU A 125 -5.00 -17.85 33.50
CA GLU A 125 -4.92 -19.29 33.24
C GLU A 125 -3.75 -19.59 32.28
N PRO A 126 -2.85 -20.55 32.63
CA PRO A 126 -1.71 -20.87 31.79
C PRO A 126 -2.10 -21.75 30.58
N PHE A 127 -1.42 -21.53 29.47
CA PHE A 127 -1.44 -22.39 28.30
C PHE A 127 -0.05 -22.46 27.65
N LYS A 128 0.14 -23.38 26.73
CA LYS A 128 1.40 -23.57 25.97
C LYS A 128 1.16 -23.39 24.49
N VAL A 129 2.21 -23.07 23.76
CA VAL A 129 2.21 -22.95 22.29
C VAL A 129 3.26 -23.87 21.70
N GLU A 130 2.85 -24.71 20.77
CA GLU A 130 3.71 -25.51 19.90
C GLU A 130 3.73 -24.84 18.53
N LEU A 131 4.89 -24.39 18.05
CA LEU A 131 5.05 -23.80 16.73
C LEU A 131 5.33 -24.92 15.73
N VAL A 132 4.42 -25.07 14.76
CA VAL A 132 4.47 -26.13 13.75
C VAL A 132 4.87 -25.54 12.41
N LEU A 133 6.08 -25.86 11.93
CA LEU A 133 6.56 -25.40 10.63
C LEU A 133 5.84 -26.16 9.51
N ILE A 134 5.01 -25.45 8.75
CA ILE A 134 4.33 -25.96 7.55
C ILE A 134 4.47 -24.88 6.48
N ASP A 135 5.50 -24.99 5.67
CA ASP A 135 5.89 -23.94 4.72
C ASP A 135 4.99 -23.90 3.47
N ASN A 136 4.54 -25.06 3.00
CA ASN A 136 3.62 -25.13 1.87
C ASN A 136 2.21 -24.64 2.27
N PRO A 137 1.66 -23.58 1.62
CA PRO A 137 0.38 -22.97 2.01
C PRO A 137 -0.81 -23.92 1.86
N ILE A 138 -0.79 -24.84 0.90
CA ILE A 138 -1.88 -25.80 0.69
C ILE A 138 -1.85 -26.86 1.77
N ALA A 139 -0.66 -27.37 2.12
CA ALA A 139 -0.48 -28.33 3.22
C ALA A 139 -0.91 -27.70 4.57
N MET A 140 -0.57 -26.43 4.81
CA MET A 140 -1.02 -25.70 5.99
C MET A 140 -2.55 -25.56 6.02
N ARG A 141 -3.17 -25.11 4.94
CA ARG A 141 -4.64 -25.00 4.82
C ARG A 141 -5.32 -26.34 5.11
N ASP A 142 -4.79 -27.44 4.59
CA ASP A 142 -5.38 -28.78 4.74
C ASP A 142 -5.18 -29.30 6.16
N ALA A 143 -4.03 -29.07 6.80
CA ALA A 143 -3.80 -29.35 8.22
C ALA A 143 -4.74 -28.56 9.13
N TYR A 144 -4.95 -27.29 8.83
CA TYR A 144 -5.91 -26.41 9.51
C TYR A 144 -7.35 -26.94 9.34
N ALA A 145 -7.78 -27.26 8.13
CA ALA A 145 -9.11 -27.79 7.86
C ALA A 145 -9.37 -29.14 8.56
N ALA A 146 -8.36 -30.00 8.61
CA ALA A 146 -8.40 -31.30 9.30
C ALA A 146 -8.30 -31.18 10.83
N GLY A 147 -8.17 -29.98 11.39
CA GLY A 147 -8.09 -29.75 12.84
C GLY A 147 -6.76 -30.08 13.48
N LYS A 148 -5.73 -30.41 12.69
CA LYS A 148 -4.38 -30.77 13.18
C LYS A 148 -3.62 -29.58 13.77
N VAL A 149 -3.94 -28.36 13.33
CA VAL A 149 -3.48 -27.10 13.91
C VAL A 149 -4.68 -26.22 14.26
N HIS A 150 -4.56 -25.45 15.34
CA HIS A 150 -5.61 -24.55 15.83
C HIS A 150 -5.55 -23.20 15.17
N ILE A 151 -4.33 -22.77 14.83
CA ILE A 151 -3.98 -21.48 14.24
C ILE A 151 -3.27 -21.73 12.91
N GLY A 152 -3.69 -21.01 11.88
CA GLY A 152 -3.06 -20.99 10.57
C GLY A 152 -2.38 -19.65 10.30
N TRP A 153 -1.54 -19.61 9.28
CA TRP A 153 -0.87 -18.41 8.78
C TRP A 153 -1.25 -18.10 7.33
N ALA A 154 -1.23 -16.87 6.97
CA ALA A 154 -1.28 -16.41 5.58
C ALA A 154 -0.82 -14.96 5.50
N THR A 155 -0.42 -14.52 4.31
CA THR A 155 -0.55 -13.10 3.99
C THR A 155 -2.03 -12.77 3.75
N LEU A 156 -2.44 -11.55 4.04
CA LEU A 156 -3.86 -11.19 3.93
C LEU A 156 -4.38 -11.29 2.48
N ASP A 157 -3.51 -11.10 1.51
CA ASP A 157 -3.83 -11.29 0.08
C ASP A 157 -4.01 -12.76 -0.32
N MET A 158 -3.32 -13.70 0.35
CA MET A 158 -3.49 -15.14 0.10
C MET A 158 -4.80 -15.70 0.67
N LEU A 159 -5.22 -15.19 1.82
CA LEU A 159 -6.35 -15.76 2.55
C LEU A 159 -7.65 -15.83 1.72
N PRO A 160 -7.98 -14.85 0.85
CA PRO A 160 -9.10 -14.95 -0.09
C PRO A 160 -9.10 -16.21 -0.97
N LEU A 161 -7.92 -16.72 -1.36
CA LEU A 161 -7.82 -17.96 -2.15
C LEU A 161 -8.34 -19.18 -1.38
N PHE A 162 -8.13 -19.22 -0.06
CA PHE A 162 -8.56 -20.33 0.79
C PHE A 162 -10.07 -20.32 1.02
N MET A 163 -10.71 -19.15 0.92
CA MET A 163 -12.10 -18.94 1.30
C MET A 163 -13.11 -19.75 0.47
N ASP A 164 -12.79 -20.06 -0.80
CA ASP A 164 -13.70 -20.87 -1.63
C ASP A 164 -13.96 -22.26 -1.02
N GLN A 165 -13.04 -22.74 -0.21
CA GLN A 165 -13.15 -24.02 0.49
C GLN A 165 -13.52 -23.84 1.97
N LEU A 166 -12.84 -22.93 2.69
CA LEU A 166 -13.01 -22.75 4.14
C LEU A 166 -14.42 -22.29 4.52
N LYS A 167 -15.06 -21.45 3.67
CA LYS A 167 -16.43 -20.96 3.92
C LYS A 167 -17.52 -22.06 3.92
N LYS A 168 -17.21 -23.27 3.45
CA LYS A 168 -18.17 -24.37 3.37
C LYS A 168 -18.48 -24.99 4.73
N ASP A 169 -17.59 -24.81 5.70
CA ASP A 169 -17.76 -25.35 7.05
C ASP A 169 -17.48 -24.25 8.08
N PRO A 170 -18.46 -23.82 8.85
CA PRO A 170 -18.29 -22.72 9.84
C PRO A 170 -17.25 -23.04 10.93
N ARG A 171 -16.91 -24.30 11.16
CA ARG A 171 -15.87 -24.70 12.14
C ARG A 171 -14.50 -24.23 11.71
N ILE A 172 -14.23 -24.22 10.40
CA ILE A 172 -12.94 -23.85 9.82
C ILE A 172 -12.94 -22.44 9.23
N MET A 173 -14.03 -21.67 9.42
CA MET A 173 -14.08 -20.26 9.01
C MET A 173 -12.99 -19.48 9.74
N PRO A 174 -12.06 -18.79 9.04
CA PRO A 174 -10.98 -18.08 9.70
C PRO A 174 -11.47 -16.88 10.50
N ARG A 175 -10.80 -16.62 11.64
CA ARG A 175 -10.94 -15.41 12.46
C ARG A 175 -9.57 -14.79 12.59
N VAL A 176 -9.35 -13.63 11.96
CA VAL A 176 -8.08 -12.89 11.97
C VAL A 176 -8.16 -11.81 13.05
N PHE A 177 -7.29 -11.93 14.07
CA PHE A 177 -7.27 -11.04 15.22
C PHE A 177 -6.14 -10.03 15.23
N GLN A 178 -5.07 -10.30 14.47
CA GLN A 178 -3.84 -9.52 14.53
C GLN A 178 -3.07 -9.63 13.21
N GLN A 179 -2.56 -8.52 12.75
CA GLN A 179 -1.48 -8.46 11.78
C GLN A 179 -0.14 -8.64 12.52
N VAL A 180 0.73 -9.47 11.99
CA VAL A 180 2.05 -9.74 12.59
C VAL A 180 3.09 -8.76 12.09
N ASP A 181 3.13 -8.56 10.77
CA ASP A 181 4.09 -7.67 10.14
C ASP A 181 3.61 -7.16 8.78
N PHE A 182 4.39 -6.21 8.26
CA PHE A 182 4.50 -5.94 6.83
C PHE A 182 5.84 -6.44 6.32
N SER A 183 5.88 -7.09 5.17
CA SER A 183 7.13 -7.32 4.45
C SER A 183 7.80 -5.99 4.13
N ASN A 184 9.08 -5.88 4.46
CA ASN A 184 9.87 -4.64 4.40
C ASN A 184 11.23 -4.87 3.69
N GLY A 185 11.18 -5.23 2.43
CA GLY A 185 12.35 -5.57 1.63
C GLY A 185 12.47 -7.06 1.31
N GLY A 186 11.77 -7.90 2.07
CA GLY A 186 11.86 -9.36 1.96
C GLY A 186 11.21 -9.95 0.72
N ASP A 187 10.29 -9.29 0.06
CA ASP A 187 9.71 -9.71 -1.23
C ASP A 187 10.16 -8.80 -2.36
N GLY A 188 10.31 -9.36 -3.57
CA GLY A 188 10.75 -8.57 -4.71
C GLY A 188 10.51 -9.18 -6.09
N ILE A 189 10.63 -8.34 -7.10
CA ILE A 189 10.60 -8.70 -8.52
C ILE A 189 11.97 -8.37 -9.11
N VAL A 190 12.72 -9.38 -9.51
CA VAL A 190 14.02 -9.27 -10.16
C VAL A 190 13.88 -9.55 -11.65
N ILE A 191 14.41 -8.67 -12.50
CA ILE A 191 14.45 -8.82 -13.95
C ILE A 191 15.90 -8.96 -14.46
N ARG A 192 16.10 -9.70 -15.55
CA ARG A 192 17.34 -9.62 -16.32
C ARG A 192 17.37 -8.29 -17.07
N ARG A 193 18.41 -7.50 -16.88
CA ARG A 193 18.59 -6.20 -17.59
C ARG A 193 18.48 -6.33 -19.11
N SER A 194 18.97 -7.45 -19.65
CA SER A 194 18.88 -7.77 -21.09
C SER A 194 17.45 -7.94 -21.60
N SER A 195 16.47 -8.10 -20.72
CA SER A 195 15.05 -8.23 -21.07
C SER A 195 14.30 -6.90 -21.13
N ALA A 196 14.89 -5.83 -20.57
CA ALA A 196 14.32 -4.50 -20.57
C ALA A 196 14.62 -3.74 -21.88
N LYS A 197 13.77 -2.77 -22.21
CA LYS A 197 13.98 -1.84 -23.33
C LYS A 197 15.20 -0.97 -23.10
N ASP A 198 15.32 -0.44 -21.88
CA ASP A 198 16.52 0.23 -21.39
C ASP A 198 17.15 -0.61 -20.27
N PRO A 199 18.27 -1.30 -20.50
CA PRO A 199 18.96 -2.09 -19.50
C PRO A 199 19.43 -1.30 -18.26
N ASN A 200 19.55 0.03 -18.39
CA ASN A 200 19.99 0.89 -17.29
C ASN A 200 18.84 1.34 -16.40
N SER A 201 17.61 1.36 -16.94
CA SER A 201 16.41 1.82 -16.23
C SER A 201 15.21 0.89 -16.49
N PRO A 202 15.27 -0.39 -16.08
CA PRO A 202 14.15 -1.31 -16.22
C PRO A 202 12.95 -0.86 -15.39
N THR A 203 11.74 -1.09 -15.92
CA THR A 203 10.47 -0.78 -15.23
C THR A 203 9.50 -1.97 -15.33
N ILE A 204 8.40 -1.91 -14.59
CA ILE A 204 7.34 -2.94 -14.65
C ILE A 204 6.77 -3.08 -16.07
N SER A 205 6.79 -2.02 -16.88
CA SER A 205 6.32 -2.10 -18.27
C SER A 205 7.16 -3.04 -19.17
N ASP A 206 8.39 -3.33 -18.79
CA ASP A 206 9.27 -4.25 -19.52
C ASP A 206 8.89 -5.72 -19.36
N LEU A 207 7.99 -6.04 -18.41
CA LEU A 207 7.46 -7.39 -18.25
C LEU A 207 6.43 -7.78 -19.32
N LYS A 208 5.94 -6.80 -20.11
CA LYS A 208 5.01 -7.07 -21.21
C LYS A 208 5.60 -8.04 -22.23
N GLY A 209 4.89 -9.15 -22.50
CA GLY A 209 5.31 -10.20 -23.43
C GLY A 209 6.42 -11.10 -22.90
N LYS A 210 6.74 -11.05 -21.60
CA LYS A 210 7.84 -11.82 -21.00
C LYS A 210 7.33 -13.00 -20.18
N LYS A 211 8.26 -13.95 -19.95
CA LYS A 211 8.10 -15.06 -19.01
C LYS A 211 8.54 -14.60 -17.62
N VAL A 212 7.68 -14.79 -16.64
CA VAL A 212 7.94 -14.48 -15.23
C VAL A 212 7.67 -15.73 -14.40
N VAL A 213 8.67 -16.17 -13.66
CA VAL A 213 8.54 -17.33 -12.75
C VAL A 213 8.23 -16.86 -11.32
N LEU A 214 7.36 -17.58 -10.64
CA LEU A 214 6.90 -17.28 -9.29
C LEU A 214 6.25 -18.49 -8.63
N ALA A 215 6.23 -18.50 -7.30
CA ALA A 215 5.45 -19.48 -6.55
C ALA A 215 3.95 -19.19 -6.72
N GLN A 216 3.18 -20.22 -7.06
CA GLN A 216 1.72 -20.11 -7.14
C GLN A 216 1.09 -20.10 -5.74
N ASN A 217 -0.04 -19.44 -5.57
CA ASN A 217 -0.78 -19.38 -4.29
C ASN A 217 0.02 -18.72 -3.15
N SER A 218 0.89 -17.80 -3.48
CA SER A 218 1.79 -17.12 -2.57
C SER A 218 1.70 -15.60 -2.70
N PRO A 219 2.28 -14.82 -1.78
CA PRO A 219 2.35 -13.35 -1.91
C PRO A 219 3.02 -12.90 -3.21
N SER A 220 3.94 -13.69 -3.79
CA SER A 220 4.57 -13.38 -5.08
C SER A 220 3.56 -13.23 -6.22
N GLU A 221 2.49 -14.03 -6.24
CA GLU A 221 1.43 -13.92 -7.26
C GLU A 221 0.64 -12.62 -7.11
N TYR A 222 0.27 -12.26 -5.90
CA TYR A 222 -0.40 -10.98 -5.62
C TYR A 222 0.50 -9.79 -5.94
N PHE A 223 1.78 -9.84 -5.54
CA PHE A 223 2.75 -8.78 -5.80
C PHE A 223 2.89 -8.53 -7.31
N LEU A 224 3.10 -9.59 -8.11
CA LEU A 224 3.20 -9.46 -9.56
C LEU A 224 1.93 -8.87 -10.17
N LEU A 225 0.75 -9.40 -9.82
CA LEU A 225 -0.53 -8.90 -10.34
C LEU A 225 -0.75 -7.43 -9.99
N ASN A 226 -0.47 -7.04 -8.75
CA ASN A 226 -0.58 -5.66 -8.29
C ASN A 226 0.37 -4.75 -9.07
N ALA A 227 1.64 -5.14 -9.22
CA ALA A 227 2.64 -4.38 -9.97
C ALA A 227 2.24 -4.21 -11.46
N LEU A 228 1.79 -5.28 -12.12
CA LEU A 228 1.35 -5.24 -13.52
C LEU A 228 0.16 -4.29 -13.72
N VAL A 229 -0.89 -4.44 -12.91
CA VAL A 229 -2.09 -3.59 -13.02
C VAL A 229 -1.75 -2.13 -12.75
N ASN A 230 -0.94 -1.84 -11.74
CA ASN A 230 -0.53 -0.46 -11.44
C ASN A 230 0.47 0.09 -12.46
N GLY A 231 1.34 -0.75 -13.01
CA GLY A 231 2.26 -0.39 -14.11
C GLY A 231 1.62 -0.35 -15.50
N GLY A 232 0.30 -0.53 -15.59
CA GLY A 232 -0.43 -0.45 -16.86
C GLY A 232 -0.23 -1.63 -17.80
N VAL A 233 0.36 -2.73 -17.33
CA VAL A 233 0.58 -3.95 -18.11
C VAL A 233 -0.62 -4.88 -17.96
N GLN A 234 -1.09 -5.43 -19.08
CA GLN A 234 -2.16 -6.43 -19.04
C GLN A 234 -1.63 -7.75 -18.47
N PRO A 235 -2.19 -8.30 -17.39
CA PRO A 235 -1.72 -9.61 -16.88
C PRO A 235 -1.76 -10.72 -17.92
N ALA A 236 -2.70 -10.66 -18.87
CA ALA A 236 -2.78 -11.61 -19.99
C ALA A 236 -1.62 -11.52 -20.98
N GLU A 237 -0.87 -10.41 -21.00
CA GLU A 237 0.30 -10.21 -21.86
C GLU A 237 1.59 -10.77 -21.23
N VAL A 238 1.54 -11.27 -19.99
CA VAL A 238 2.67 -11.88 -19.29
C VAL A 238 2.48 -13.40 -19.21
N GLU A 239 3.53 -14.15 -19.45
CA GLU A 239 3.53 -15.60 -19.30
C GLU A 239 3.98 -15.98 -17.88
N PHE A 240 3.05 -16.43 -17.04
CA PHE A 240 3.33 -16.86 -15.67
C PHE A 240 3.82 -18.31 -15.68
N ILE A 241 5.00 -18.53 -15.14
CA ILE A 241 5.58 -19.87 -14.91
C ILE A 241 5.45 -20.15 -13.41
N TYR A 242 4.58 -21.07 -13.07
CA TYR A 242 4.30 -21.40 -11.68
C TYR A 242 5.20 -22.49 -11.13
N THR A 243 5.64 -22.32 -9.90
CA THR A 243 6.33 -23.31 -9.07
C THR A 243 5.57 -23.52 -7.76
N GLU A 244 5.95 -24.55 -7.01
CA GLU A 244 5.31 -24.87 -5.71
C GLU A 244 5.75 -23.92 -4.59
N ASP A 245 6.99 -23.44 -4.67
CA ASP A 245 7.59 -22.52 -3.69
C ASP A 245 8.55 -21.53 -4.33
N ALA A 246 9.03 -20.56 -3.56
CA ALA A 246 9.91 -19.49 -4.01
C ALA A 246 11.33 -19.98 -4.34
N PHE A 247 11.81 -21.02 -3.65
CA PHE A 247 13.15 -21.59 -3.88
C PHE A 247 13.21 -22.25 -5.26
N GLN A 248 12.15 -22.97 -5.64
CA GLN A 248 12.00 -23.53 -6.98
C GLN A 248 11.91 -22.42 -8.04
N ALA A 249 11.23 -21.31 -7.76
CA ALA A 249 11.14 -20.17 -8.67
C ALA A 249 12.53 -19.55 -8.91
N ALA A 250 13.30 -19.33 -7.85
CA ALA A 250 14.66 -18.81 -7.93
C ALA A 250 15.59 -19.77 -8.70
N ALA A 251 15.50 -21.08 -8.43
CA ALA A 251 16.28 -22.11 -9.13
C ALA A 251 15.93 -22.15 -10.63
N ALA A 252 14.65 -22.11 -10.99
CA ALA A 252 14.19 -22.10 -12.37
C ALA A 252 14.67 -20.84 -13.11
N PHE A 253 14.60 -19.67 -12.48
CA PHE A 253 15.12 -18.42 -13.05
C PHE A 253 16.63 -18.51 -13.32
N ASN A 254 17.41 -19.09 -12.41
CA ASN A 254 18.84 -19.25 -12.59
C ASN A 254 19.17 -20.22 -13.74
N ALA A 255 18.42 -21.32 -13.86
CA ALA A 255 18.66 -22.38 -14.85
C ALA A 255 18.21 -21.97 -16.26
N ASP A 256 17.01 -21.38 -16.41
CA ASP A 256 16.44 -21.03 -17.72
C ASP A 256 16.62 -19.53 -18.04
N LYS A 257 17.49 -19.25 -19.00
CA LYS A 257 17.78 -17.87 -19.43
C LYS A 257 16.67 -17.25 -20.29
N SER A 258 15.68 -18.02 -20.73
CA SER A 258 14.48 -17.50 -21.42
C SER A 258 13.48 -16.85 -20.46
N ILE A 259 13.57 -17.13 -19.17
CA ILE A 259 12.78 -16.49 -18.12
C ILE A 259 13.34 -15.09 -17.88
N ALA A 260 12.52 -14.06 -18.11
CA ALA A 260 12.94 -12.67 -18.04
C ALA A 260 12.98 -12.14 -16.60
N ALA A 261 12.06 -12.60 -15.73
CA ALA A 261 11.96 -12.12 -14.36
C ALA A 261 11.54 -13.23 -13.40
N CYS A 262 11.88 -13.04 -12.12
CA CYS A 262 11.49 -13.88 -11.01
C CYS A 262 10.84 -13.04 -9.92
N VAL A 263 9.76 -13.52 -9.34
CA VAL A 263 9.18 -12.99 -8.10
C VAL A 263 9.43 -13.99 -7.00
N SER A 264 10.07 -13.55 -5.94
CA SER A 264 10.48 -14.40 -4.83
C SER A 264 10.61 -13.57 -3.54
N TRP A 265 10.93 -14.25 -2.45
CA TRP A 265 11.20 -13.60 -1.18
C TRP A 265 12.56 -14.00 -0.59
N ALA A 266 12.91 -13.42 0.56
CA ALA A 266 14.16 -13.67 1.26
C ALA A 266 14.29 -15.14 1.71
N PRO A 267 15.50 -15.73 1.68
CA PRO A 267 16.78 -15.08 1.30
C PRO A 267 17.07 -15.05 -0.22
N ASP A 268 16.36 -15.82 -1.05
CA ASP A 268 16.70 -15.99 -2.46
C ASP A 268 16.67 -14.71 -3.27
N ILE A 269 15.74 -13.79 -2.95
CA ILE A 269 15.58 -12.54 -3.69
C ILE A 269 16.84 -11.68 -3.69
N TYR A 270 17.62 -11.70 -2.61
CA TYR A 270 18.90 -10.98 -2.52
C TYR A 270 19.94 -11.60 -3.43
N THR A 271 20.12 -12.91 -3.33
CA THR A 271 21.06 -13.67 -4.19
C THR A 271 20.76 -13.41 -5.66
N LEU A 272 19.47 -13.40 -6.05
CA LEU A 272 19.06 -13.13 -7.43
C LEU A 272 19.38 -11.71 -7.85
N SER A 273 19.21 -10.72 -6.98
CA SER A 273 19.46 -9.30 -7.30
C SER A 273 20.94 -8.97 -7.42
N GLU A 274 21.81 -9.67 -6.68
CA GLU A 274 23.27 -9.49 -6.69
C GLU A 274 23.93 -10.07 -7.94
N ILE A 275 23.28 -10.97 -8.67
CA ILE A 275 23.82 -11.55 -9.89
C ILE A 275 24.02 -10.46 -10.96
N LYS A 276 25.26 -10.30 -11.43
CA LYS A 276 25.58 -9.35 -12.49
C LYS A 276 24.67 -9.54 -13.71
N GLY A 277 24.02 -8.47 -14.12
CA GLY A 277 23.06 -8.46 -15.23
C GLY A 277 21.60 -8.60 -14.80
N ASN A 278 21.33 -8.81 -13.52
CA ASN A 278 19.99 -8.70 -12.96
C ASN A 278 19.74 -7.29 -12.39
N HIS A 279 18.48 -7.00 -12.11
CA HIS A 279 18.05 -5.74 -11.49
C HIS A 279 16.80 -6.00 -10.65
N MET A 280 16.78 -5.47 -9.43
CA MET A 280 15.57 -5.41 -8.61
C MET A 280 14.63 -4.35 -9.20
N LEU A 281 13.53 -4.76 -9.82
CA LEU A 281 12.53 -3.83 -10.34
C LEU A 281 11.82 -3.09 -9.20
N VAL A 282 11.41 -3.86 -8.20
CA VAL A 282 10.71 -3.38 -7.02
C VAL A 282 10.83 -4.42 -5.92
N SER A 283 10.93 -3.94 -4.68
CA SER A 283 10.80 -4.79 -3.49
C SER A 283 9.82 -4.17 -2.49
N THR A 284 9.50 -4.93 -1.45
CA THR A 284 8.69 -4.44 -0.34
C THR A 284 9.42 -3.42 0.53
N ALA A 285 10.72 -3.13 0.30
CA ALA A 285 11.36 -1.92 0.85
C ALA A 285 10.68 -0.64 0.35
N THR A 286 10.15 -0.66 -0.89
CA THR A 286 9.41 0.46 -1.47
C THR A 286 7.90 0.25 -1.39
N ALA A 287 7.41 -0.96 -1.71
CA ALA A 287 6.02 -1.36 -1.57
C ALA A 287 5.74 -1.88 -0.14
N ASN A 288 6.14 -1.11 0.85
CA ASN A 288 6.32 -1.52 2.24
C ASN A 288 5.00 -1.76 3.03
N LYS A 289 3.85 -1.56 2.40
CA LYS A 289 2.53 -1.88 2.97
C LYS A 289 1.68 -2.71 2.03
N LEU A 290 2.34 -3.44 1.12
CA LEU A 290 1.67 -4.27 0.13
C LEU A 290 1.36 -5.68 0.67
N ILE A 291 2.34 -6.32 1.32
CA ILE A 291 2.25 -7.68 1.84
C ILE A 291 2.14 -7.61 3.36
N ALA A 292 1.03 -8.09 3.90
CA ALA A 292 0.71 -8.06 5.32
C ALA A 292 0.52 -9.49 5.83
N ASP A 293 1.36 -9.95 6.75
CA ASP A 293 1.22 -11.25 7.37
C ASP A 293 0.22 -11.23 8.52
N VAL A 294 -0.63 -12.23 8.53
CA VAL A 294 -1.66 -12.42 9.56
C VAL A 294 -1.67 -13.86 10.04
N TRP A 295 -2.06 -14.06 11.28
CA TRP A 295 -2.48 -15.36 11.75
C TRP A 295 -4.01 -15.41 11.91
N PHE A 296 -4.56 -16.59 11.81
CA PHE A 296 -5.99 -16.78 11.95
C PHE A 296 -6.33 -18.03 12.74
N ALA A 297 -7.29 -17.90 13.63
CA ALA A 297 -7.82 -19.03 14.40
C ALA A 297 -8.97 -19.70 13.65
N ARG A 298 -9.13 -21.00 13.89
CA ARG A 298 -10.32 -21.74 13.46
C ARG A 298 -11.57 -21.16 14.15
N GLY A 299 -12.69 -21.11 13.43
CA GLY A 299 -13.93 -20.58 13.96
C GLY A 299 -14.48 -21.33 15.19
N ASP A 300 -14.33 -22.68 15.21
CA ASP A 300 -14.69 -23.50 16.35
C ASP A 300 -13.73 -23.26 17.54
N PHE A 301 -12.42 -23.20 17.29
CA PHE A 301 -11.43 -22.92 18.33
C PHE A 301 -11.60 -21.52 18.93
N ALA A 302 -11.77 -20.49 18.10
CA ALA A 302 -11.96 -19.13 18.56
C ALA A 302 -13.25 -18.95 19.39
N ARG A 303 -14.32 -19.65 19.01
CA ARG A 303 -15.57 -19.66 19.80
C ARG A 303 -15.37 -20.26 21.20
N ASP A 304 -14.64 -21.37 21.27
CA ASP A 304 -14.50 -22.14 22.50
C ASP A 304 -13.35 -21.62 23.40
N HIS A 305 -12.36 -20.90 22.82
CA HIS A 305 -11.12 -20.46 23.47
C HIS A 305 -10.72 -19.02 23.10
N MET A 306 -11.67 -18.08 23.16
CA MET A 306 -11.40 -16.66 22.90
C MET A 306 -10.37 -16.06 23.88
N ASP A 307 -10.35 -16.55 25.11
CA ASP A 307 -9.38 -16.21 26.15
C ASP A 307 -7.93 -16.55 25.73
N ILE A 308 -7.74 -17.71 25.09
CA ILE A 308 -6.44 -18.12 24.52
C ILE A 308 -6.09 -17.23 23.30
N CYS A 309 -7.05 -16.94 22.42
CA CYS A 309 -6.80 -16.04 21.30
C CYS A 309 -6.34 -14.65 21.78
N GLU A 310 -6.95 -14.12 22.84
CA GLU A 310 -6.53 -12.86 23.47
C GLU A 310 -5.13 -13.00 24.10
N GLY A 311 -4.84 -14.11 24.77
CA GLY A 311 -3.52 -14.42 25.30
C GLY A 311 -2.43 -14.48 24.22
N LEU A 312 -2.74 -15.03 23.04
CA LEU A 312 -1.84 -15.02 21.88
C LEU A 312 -1.58 -13.61 21.38
N VAL A 313 -2.62 -12.78 21.19
CA VAL A 313 -2.47 -11.38 20.75
C VAL A 313 -1.56 -10.61 21.70
N ARG A 314 -1.79 -10.70 23.01
CA ARG A 314 -0.99 -10.04 24.05
C ARG A 314 0.46 -10.51 24.04
N GLY A 315 0.66 -11.82 24.01
CA GLY A 315 2.00 -12.41 24.03
C GLY A 315 2.81 -12.13 22.76
N ILE A 316 2.16 -12.05 21.59
CA ILE A 316 2.84 -11.64 20.36
C ILE A 316 3.29 -10.18 20.43
N PHE A 317 2.46 -9.26 20.95
CA PHE A 317 2.89 -7.88 21.18
C PHE A 317 4.05 -7.79 22.19
N GLU A 318 4.04 -8.60 23.27
CA GLU A 318 5.18 -8.69 24.19
C GLU A 318 6.45 -9.19 23.48
N GLY A 319 6.33 -10.14 22.55
CA GLY A 319 7.42 -10.60 21.71
C GLY A 319 7.98 -9.49 20.84
N MET A 320 7.12 -8.67 20.22
CA MET A 320 7.51 -7.51 19.43
C MET A 320 8.31 -6.49 20.27
N GLU A 321 7.88 -6.21 21.50
CA GLU A 321 8.63 -5.32 22.39
C GLU A 321 10.03 -5.88 22.75
N LYS A 322 10.15 -7.20 22.95
CA LYS A 322 11.45 -7.85 23.18
C LYS A 322 12.38 -7.74 21.97
N MET A 323 11.81 -7.80 20.76
CA MET A 323 12.56 -7.65 19.50
C MET A 323 13.19 -6.26 19.31
N LYS A 324 12.78 -5.24 20.07
CA LYS A 324 13.38 -3.90 20.01
C LYS A 324 14.81 -3.86 20.57
N THR A 325 15.21 -4.88 21.33
CA THR A 325 16.55 -4.98 21.91
C THR A 325 17.49 -5.83 21.03
N GLU A 326 18.77 -5.49 21.01
CA GLU A 326 19.77 -6.29 20.27
C GLU A 326 19.87 -7.74 20.79
N ASP A 327 19.72 -7.93 22.10
CA ASP A 327 19.71 -9.28 22.70
C ASP A 327 18.46 -10.06 22.26
N GLY A 328 17.30 -9.41 22.21
CA GLY A 328 16.08 -10.02 21.69
C GLY A 328 16.21 -10.43 20.24
N LYS A 329 16.77 -9.57 19.38
CA LYS A 329 17.03 -9.90 17.96
C LYS A 329 17.97 -11.10 17.82
N LYS A 330 19.08 -11.14 18.54
CA LYS A 330 20.02 -12.27 18.52
C LYS A 330 19.38 -13.57 19.00
N GLN A 331 18.59 -13.52 20.09
CA GLN A 331 17.87 -14.70 20.59
C GLN A 331 16.83 -15.19 19.58
N ALA A 332 16.08 -14.28 18.96
CA ALA A 332 15.12 -14.63 17.92
C ALA A 332 15.81 -15.29 16.72
N ALA A 333 16.89 -14.68 16.21
CA ALA A 333 17.67 -15.23 15.11
C ALA A 333 18.21 -16.64 15.39
N SER A 334 18.76 -16.85 16.59
CA SER A 334 19.25 -18.17 17.00
C SER A 334 18.14 -19.23 17.10
N GLN A 335 16.94 -18.84 17.55
CA GLN A 335 15.79 -19.73 17.62
C GLN A 335 15.19 -20.00 16.23
N MET A 336 15.10 -19.00 15.37
CA MET A 336 14.70 -19.12 13.97
C MET A 336 15.65 -20.06 13.21
N ALA A 337 16.96 -19.91 13.38
CA ALA A 337 17.98 -20.74 12.74
C ALA A 337 17.77 -22.23 13.02
N LYS A 338 17.45 -22.56 14.26
CA LYS A 338 17.13 -23.94 14.68
C LYS A 338 15.83 -24.45 14.07
N LEU A 339 14.77 -23.62 14.09
CA LEU A 339 13.46 -23.99 13.58
C LEU A 339 13.46 -24.14 12.05
N TYR A 340 14.10 -23.20 11.35
CA TYR A 340 14.12 -23.16 9.89
C TYR A 340 15.25 -23.99 9.26
N SER A 341 16.21 -24.46 10.06
CA SER A 341 17.39 -25.19 9.60
C SER A 341 18.25 -24.39 8.61
N ILE A 342 18.40 -23.08 8.87
CA ILE A 342 19.23 -22.14 8.09
C ILE A 342 20.28 -21.49 9.00
N PRO A 343 21.41 -20.97 8.45
CA PRO A 343 22.45 -20.33 9.25
C PRO A 343 21.92 -19.17 10.09
N GLU A 344 22.48 -18.98 11.31
CA GLU A 344 22.05 -17.90 12.22
C GLU A 344 22.36 -16.51 11.66
N ALA A 345 23.43 -16.38 10.87
CA ALA A 345 23.75 -15.12 10.21
C ALA A 345 22.65 -14.72 9.21
N ASP A 346 22.09 -15.68 8.48
CA ASP A 346 21.05 -15.46 7.50
C ASP A 346 19.72 -15.08 8.21
N THR A 347 19.39 -15.79 9.30
CA THR A 347 18.19 -15.44 10.09
C THR A 347 18.29 -14.08 10.76
N LEU A 348 19.49 -13.67 11.19
CA LEU A 348 19.72 -12.34 11.72
C LEU A 348 19.54 -11.26 10.63
N GLY A 349 20.04 -11.52 9.43
CA GLY A 349 19.82 -10.66 8.26
C GLY A 349 18.36 -10.51 7.90
N MET A 350 17.61 -11.62 7.91
CA MET A 350 16.17 -11.64 7.59
C MET A 350 15.31 -10.77 8.53
N LEU A 351 15.75 -10.47 9.74
CA LEU A 351 14.95 -9.65 10.68
C LEU A 351 14.63 -8.25 10.15
N ALA A 352 15.43 -7.73 9.23
CA ALA A 352 15.18 -6.44 8.58
C ALA A 352 14.09 -6.52 7.51
N ASP A 353 13.77 -7.74 7.04
CA ASP A 353 12.82 -7.97 5.95
C ASP A 353 11.36 -7.88 6.36
N ALA A 354 11.10 -7.82 7.65
CA ALA A 354 9.77 -7.71 8.20
C ALA A 354 9.70 -6.58 9.24
N HIS A 355 8.71 -5.69 9.07
CA HIS A 355 8.36 -4.72 10.09
C HIS A 355 7.27 -5.31 11.00
N SER A 356 7.60 -5.67 12.23
CA SER A 356 6.63 -6.15 13.22
C SER A 356 5.62 -5.06 13.58
N THR A 357 4.35 -5.32 13.35
CA THR A 357 3.28 -4.32 13.53
C THR A 357 2.80 -4.25 14.98
N ASN A 358 3.10 -3.14 15.65
CA ASN A 358 2.69 -2.90 17.02
C ASN A 358 1.16 -2.69 17.16
N TYR A 359 0.69 -2.46 18.39
CA TYR A 359 -0.73 -2.29 18.65
C TYR A 359 -1.35 -1.09 17.92
N ALA A 360 -0.67 0.06 17.89
CA ALA A 360 -1.19 1.25 17.19
C ALA A 360 -1.30 1.02 15.68
N GLU A 361 -0.35 0.31 15.08
CA GLU A 361 -0.35 -0.06 13.67
C GLU A 361 -1.45 -1.09 13.35
N ASN A 362 -1.69 -2.04 14.23
CA ASN A 362 -2.82 -2.96 14.11
C ASN A 362 -4.16 -2.21 14.15
N ARG A 363 -4.32 -1.20 15.02
CA ARG A 363 -5.53 -0.35 15.00
C ARG A 363 -5.71 0.38 13.68
N GLU A 364 -4.63 0.95 13.14
CA GLU A 364 -4.66 1.60 11.82
C GLU A 364 -5.03 0.60 10.71
N PHE A 365 -4.55 -0.62 10.78
CA PHE A 365 -4.81 -1.64 9.79
C PHE A 365 -6.24 -2.19 9.85
N PHE A 366 -6.76 -2.50 11.04
CA PHE A 366 -8.07 -3.12 11.21
C PHE A 366 -9.22 -2.11 11.27
N MET A 367 -9.01 -0.93 11.84
CA MET A 367 -10.11 -0.06 12.26
C MET A 367 -10.14 1.29 11.52
N ASN A 368 -9.02 1.76 10.95
CA ASN A 368 -9.00 3.05 10.27
C ASN A 368 -9.45 2.92 8.81
N GLN A 369 -10.67 3.37 8.52
CA GLN A 369 -11.22 3.38 7.16
C GLN A 369 -10.52 4.38 6.23
N ASN A 370 -9.79 5.37 6.77
CA ASN A 370 -9.01 6.32 5.98
C ASN A 370 -7.58 5.84 5.69
N ASN A 371 -7.17 4.69 6.23
CA ASN A 371 -5.89 4.07 5.88
C ASN A 371 -5.98 3.41 4.51
N PRO A 372 -5.25 3.88 3.50
CA PRO A 372 -5.36 3.38 2.12
C PRO A 372 -4.82 1.95 1.93
N ALA A 373 -4.07 1.41 2.90
CA ALA A 373 -3.54 0.05 2.94
C ALA A 373 -4.09 -0.75 4.13
N ASN A 374 -5.37 -0.55 4.48
CA ASN A 374 -6.02 -1.26 5.57
C ASN A 374 -6.45 -2.68 5.16
N PHE A 375 -6.93 -3.45 6.16
CA PHE A 375 -7.43 -4.82 5.98
C PHE A 375 -8.46 -4.93 4.84
N GLU A 376 -9.50 -4.10 4.87
CA GLU A 376 -10.58 -4.13 3.88
C GLU A 376 -10.06 -3.91 2.46
N ARG A 377 -9.20 -2.90 2.24
CA ARG A 377 -8.67 -2.57 0.91
C ARG A 377 -7.74 -3.64 0.38
N THR A 378 -6.89 -4.19 1.23
CA THR A 378 -6.00 -5.30 0.86
C THR A 378 -6.81 -6.53 0.48
N TRP A 379 -7.78 -6.92 1.32
CA TRP A 379 -8.70 -8.03 1.06
C TRP A 379 -9.45 -7.87 -0.26
N ASN A 380 -10.11 -6.73 -0.44
CA ASN A 380 -10.93 -6.48 -1.62
C ASN A 380 -10.09 -6.40 -2.90
N THR A 381 -8.87 -5.87 -2.82
CA THR A 381 -7.96 -5.82 -3.98
C THR A 381 -7.51 -7.22 -4.38
N ALA A 382 -7.04 -8.03 -3.44
CA ALA A 382 -6.63 -9.41 -3.70
C ALA A 382 -7.81 -10.23 -4.25
N TYR A 383 -8.98 -10.09 -3.63
CA TYR A 383 -10.19 -10.74 -4.05
C TYR A 383 -10.55 -10.42 -5.52
N LEU A 384 -10.50 -9.13 -5.89
CA LEU A 384 -10.79 -8.68 -7.26
C LEU A 384 -9.81 -9.30 -8.27
N LEU A 385 -8.50 -9.28 -7.97
CA LEU A 385 -7.46 -9.82 -8.84
C LEU A 385 -7.66 -11.33 -9.07
N TYR A 386 -7.83 -12.11 -8.01
CA TYR A 386 -8.01 -13.56 -8.11
C TYR A 386 -9.35 -13.96 -8.75
N ARG A 387 -10.40 -13.17 -8.54
CA ARG A 387 -11.68 -13.40 -9.24
C ARG A 387 -11.54 -13.19 -10.74
N LYS A 388 -10.81 -12.16 -11.18
CA LYS A 388 -10.54 -11.91 -12.60
C LYS A 388 -9.72 -13.03 -13.25
N MET A 389 -8.90 -13.72 -12.46
CA MET A 389 -8.20 -14.95 -12.90
C MET A 389 -9.04 -16.23 -12.78
N ASN A 390 -10.32 -16.13 -12.45
CA ASN A 390 -11.22 -17.27 -12.23
C ASN A 390 -10.79 -18.24 -11.10
N ARG A 391 -9.94 -17.75 -10.16
CA ARG A 391 -9.44 -18.51 -9.01
C ARG A 391 -10.46 -18.60 -7.88
N ILE A 392 -11.30 -17.61 -7.74
CA ILE A 392 -12.31 -17.46 -6.69
C ILE A 392 -13.71 -17.38 -7.35
N SER A 393 -14.65 -18.21 -6.86
CA SER A 393 -16.00 -18.28 -7.44
C SER A 393 -16.92 -17.20 -6.89
N GLN A 394 -17.02 -17.10 -5.57
CA GLN A 394 -17.97 -16.23 -4.87
C GLN A 394 -17.28 -15.42 -3.78
N PRO A 395 -17.57 -14.11 -3.69
CA PRO A 395 -16.97 -13.27 -2.66
C PRO A 395 -17.36 -13.71 -1.25
N VAL A 396 -16.36 -13.62 -0.37
CA VAL A 396 -16.57 -13.56 1.07
C VAL A 396 -16.20 -12.15 1.51
N SER A 397 -17.11 -11.48 2.16
CA SER A 397 -16.85 -10.14 2.68
C SER A 397 -15.82 -10.20 3.79
N PHE A 398 -14.93 -9.22 3.86
CA PHE A 398 -13.83 -9.12 4.83
C PHE A 398 -14.34 -9.17 6.29
N ASP A 399 -15.52 -8.61 6.58
CA ASP A 399 -16.15 -8.58 7.90
C ASP A 399 -16.51 -9.97 8.45
N LYS A 400 -16.52 -11.01 7.59
CA LYS A 400 -16.72 -12.39 8.01
C LYS A 400 -15.46 -13.04 8.59
N VAL A 401 -14.32 -12.43 8.31
CA VAL A 401 -12.99 -12.98 8.65
C VAL A 401 -12.26 -12.08 9.64
N MET A 402 -12.34 -10.76 9.45
CA MET A 402 -11.73 -9.77 10.32
C MET A 402 -12.42 -9.73 11.69
N ASP A 403 -11.62 -9.80 12.76
CA ASP A 403 -12.11 -9.65 14.12
C ASP A 403 -11.19 -8.76 14.95
N PHE A 404 -11.59 -7.54 15.18
CA PHE A 404 -10.84 -6.56 15.97
C PHE A 404 -11.34 -6.42 17.41
N SER A 405 -12.19 -7.34 17.88
CA SER A 405 -12.78 -7.28 19.24
C SER A 405 -11.71 -7.31 20.36
N ILE A 406 -10.63 -8.07 20.14
CA ILE A 406 -9.51 -8.11 21.08
C ILE A 406 -8.77 -6.76 21.07
N LEU A 407 -8.50 -6.18 19.91
CA LEU A 407 -7.83 -4.87 19.82
C LEU A 407 -8.65 -3.77 20.51
N GLN A 408 -9.99 -3.83 20.41
CA GLN A 408 -10.86 -2.89 21.11
C GLN A 408 -10.77 -3.04 22.65
N LYS A 409 -10.66 -4.26 23.17
CA LYS A 409 -10.49 -4.48 24.62
C LYS A 409 -9.19 -3.88 25.13
N LEU A 410 -8.10 -3.97 24.34
CA LEU A 410 -6.77 -3.49 24.73
C LEU A 410 -6.64 -1.96 24.71
N GLU A 411 -7.57 -1.24 24.10
CA GLU A 411 -7.47 0.20 23.83
C GLU A 411 -7.15 1.07 25.06
N ASN A 412 -7.69 0.71 26.21
CA ASN A 412 -7.55 1.49 27.44
C ASN A 412 -6.55 0.89 28.45
N GLU A 413 -5.87 -0.18 28.07
CA GLU A 413 -4.89 -0.87 28.92
C GLU A 413 -3.46 -0.45 28.57
N GLU A 414 -2.59 -0.27 29.56
CA GLU A 414 -1.16 -0.12 29.32
C GLU A 414 -0.52 -1.51 29.06
N PRO A 415 0.48 -1.60 28.14
CA PRO A 415 1.13 -0.49 27.41
C PRO A 415 0.42 -0.09 26.11
N PHE A 416 -0.70 -0.74 25.73
CA PHE A 416 -1.37 -0.55 24.44
C PHE A 416 -1.89 0.87 24.23
N LYS A 417 -2.47 1.47 25.27
CA LYS A 417 -2.98 2.85 25.26
C LYS A 417 -1.91 3.87 24.88
N SER A 418 -0.67 3.66 25.31
CA SER A 418 0.46 4.55 25.03
C SER A 418 1.19 4.21 23.72
N SER A 419 0.82 3.11 23.04
CA SER A 419 1.41 2.70 21.76
C SER A 419 1.27 3.78 20.68
N ARG A 420 2.28 3.92 19.84
CA ARG A 420 2.29 4.85 18.71
C ARG A 420 2.70 4.10 17.45
N ASN A 421 2.23 4.59 16.31
CA ASN A 421 2.65 4.08 15.02
C ASN A 421 4.13 4.42 14.79
N GLU A 422 4.97 3.40 14.68
CA GLU A 422 6.42 3.50 14.48
C GLU A 422 6.81 3.33 13.01
N TYR A 423 5.88 2.83 12.16
CA TYR A 423 6.12 2.58 10.75
C TYR A 423 5.73 3.76 9.88
N GLN A 424 6.48 4.85 10.02
CA GLN A 424 6.27 6.08 9.26
C GLN A 424 7.56 6.50 8.56
N ILE A 425 7.46 6.72 7.26
CA ILE A 425 8.57 7.26 6.47
C ILE A 425 8.52 8.80 6.53
N ASN A 426 9.65 9.40 6.85
CA ASN A 426 9.81 10.85 6.83
C ASN A 426 10.23 11.30 5.43
N PHE A 427 9.34 11.99 4.74
CA PHE A 427 9.63 12.59 3.44
C PHE A 427 10.07 14.04 3.63
N ALA A 428 11.29 14.36 3.16
CA ALA A 428 11.73 15.74 3.04
C ALA A 428 11.03 16.42 1.84
N PRO A 429 10.74 17.73 1.89
CA PRO A 429 10.28 18.46 0.72
C PRO A 429 11.31 18.38 -0.42
N LYS A 430 10.92 17.85 -1.57
CA LYS A 430 11.77 17.72 -2.75
C LYS A 430 11.09 18.25 -4.00
N THR A 431 11.86 18.79 -4.94
CA THR A 431 11.35 19.11 -6.28
C THR A 431 11.22 17.85 -7.12
N VAL A 432 10.35 17.86 -8.12
CA VAL A 432 10.20 16.72 -9.05
C VAL A 432 11.52 16.41 -9.76
N GLN A 433 12.31 17.44 -10.09
CA GLN A 433 13.61 17.27 -10.73
C GLN A 433 14.59 16.53 -9.80
N SER A 434 14.65 16.91 -8.52
CA SER A 434 15.46 16.24 -7.52
C SER A 434 15.01 14.78 -7.33
N ILE A 435 13.71 14.53 -7.20
CA ILE A 435 13.15 13.18 -7.06
C ILE A 435 13.55 12.28 -8.23
N LYS A 436 13.41 12.79 -9.48
CA LYS A 436 13.77 12.04 -10.70
C LYS A 436 15.28 11.86 -10.87
N ALA A 437 16.11 12.71 -10.28
CA ALA A 437 17.56 12.59 -10.33
C ALA A 437 18.12 11.60 -9.27
N GLU A 438 17.43 11.47 -8.16
CA GLU A 438 17.85 10.69 -7.00
C GLU A 438 17.25 9.28 -6.97
N GLY A 439 16.11 9.07 -7.62
CA GLY A 439 15.40 7.80 -7.56
C GLY A 439 15.07 7.21 -8.93
N SER A 440 14.84 5.90 -8.95
CA SER A 440 14.43 5.16 -10.16
C SER A 440 12.91 5.06 -10.25
N GLU A 441 12.35 5.34 -11.43
CA GLU A 441 10.93 5.11 -11.70
C GLU A 441 10.67 3.59 -11.76
N ILE A 442 9.76 3.11 -10.90
CA ILE A 442 9.37 1.70 -10.83
C ILE A 442 8.23 1.43 -11.81
N LEU A 443 7.21 2.26 -11.73
CA LEU A 443 6.01 2.16 -12.55
C LEU A 443 5.33 3.51 -12.73
N THR A 444 4.56 3.63 -13.79
CA THR A 444 3.65 4.76 -14.03
C THR A 444 2.23 4.26 -14.23
N LYS A 445 1.32 4.68 -13.35
CA LYS A 445 -0.13 4.47 -13.50
C LYS A 445 -0.74 5.65 -14.24
N VAL A 446 -1.29 5.38 -15.41
CA VAL A 446 -2.05 6.37 -16.17
C VAL A 446 -3.48 6.39 -15.69
N VAL A 447 -3.98 7.55 -15.30
CA VAL A 447 -5.39 7.77 -14.95
C VAL A 447 -5.99 8.85 -15.83
N THR A 448 -7.16 8.59 -16.37
CA THR A 448 -7.92 9.55 -17.17
C THR A 448 -8.92 10.25 -16.26
N LEU A 449 -8.81 11.57 -16.17
CA LEU A 449 -9.73 12.45 -15.45
C LEU A 449 -10.12 13.59 -16.38
N HIS A 450 -11.40 13.84 -16.50
CA HIS A 450 -11.92 14.90 -17.32
C HIS A 450 -12.01 16.21 -16.53
N PHE A 451 -11.38 17.24 -17.03
CA PHE A 451 -11.49 18.57 -16.49
C PHE A 451 -12.37 19.44 -17.39
N TYR A 452 -13.18 20.28 -16.78
CA TYR A 452 -13.89 21.30 -17.54
C TYR A 452 -12.90 22.14 -18.35
N PRO A 453 -13.20 22.54 -19.59
CA PRO A 453 -12.30 23.33 -20.42
C PRO A 453 -11.72 24.53 -19.64
N ASN A 454 -10.43 24.76 -19.80
CA ASN A 454 -9.67 25.82 -19.13
C ASN A 454 -9.80 25.83 -17.59
N SER A 455 -10.03 24.66 -16.97
CA SER A 455 -10.21 24.53 -15.53
C SER A 455 -9.34 23.42 -14.96
N TRP A 456 -8.98 23.55 -13.69
CA TRP A 456 -8.35 22.52 -12.86
C TRP A 456 -9.23 22.11 -11.66
N ASP A 457 -10.48 22.61 -11.62
CA ASP A 457 -11.44 22.19 -10.60
C ASP A 457 -11.92 20.76 -10.88
N LEU A 458 -11.39 19.79 -10.14
CA LEU A 458 -11.69 18.38 -10.29
C LEU A 458 -13.14 18.04 -9.90
N ARG A 459 -13.77 18.88 -9.06
CA ARG A 459 -15.15 18.70 -8.60
C ARG A 459 -16.15 19.63 -9.28
N LYS A 460 -15.78 20.16 -10.43
CA LYS A 460 -16.64 21.06 -11.21
C LYS A 460 -17.99 20.41 -11.50
N THR A 461 -19.07 21.16 -11.25
CA THR A 461 -20.42 20.77 -11.63
C THR A 461 -20.89 21.57 -12.85
N ILE A 462 -21.74 20.95 -13.64
CA ILE A 462 -22.42 21.55 -14.79
C ILE A 462 -23.92 21.34 -14.68
N THR A 463 -24.70 22.25 -15.26
CA THR A 463 -26.15 22.09 -15.39
C THR A 463 -26.46 21.54 -16.78
N VAL A 464 -27.12 20.39 -16.82
CA VAL A 464 -27.58 19.74 -18.06
C VAL A 464 -29.10 19.64 -18.06
N ARG A 465 -29.72 19.77 -19.21
CA ARG A 465 -31.17 19.67 -19.33
C ARG A 465 -31.56 18.23 -19.68
N GLU A 466 -32.25 17.55 -18.75
CA GLU A 466 -32.72 16.18 -18.91
C GLU A 466 -34.23 16.12 -18.69
N ASN A 467 -34.93 15.49 -19.63
CA ASN A 467 -36.38 15.37 -19.56
C ASN A 467 -37.11 16.69 -19.28
N GLY A 468 -36.58 17.82 -19.84
CA GLY A 468 -37.16 19.15 -19.69
C GLY A 468 -36.84 19.84 -18.35
N LYS A 469 -36.03 19.24 -17.45
CA LYS A 469 -35.61 19.80 -16.17
C LYS A 469 -34.11 20.05 -16.18
N ASP A 470 -33.70 21.10 -15.50
CA ASP A 470 -32.29 21.39 -15.28
C ASP A 470 -31.77 20.52 -14.12
N VAL A 471 -30.74 19.71 -14.40
CA VAL A 471 -30.10 18.82 -13.43
C VAL A 471 -28.64 19.21 -13.29
N VAL A 472 -28.17 19.39 -12.05
CA VAL A 472 -26.78 19.65 -11.74
C VAL A 472 -26.03 18.30 -11.61
N LYS A 473 -24.96 18.14 -12.39
CA LYS A 473 -24.12 16.93 -12.38
C LYS A 473 -22.66 17.28 -12.23
N ALA A 474 -21.88 16.33 -11.65
CA ALA A 474 -20.43 16.43 -11.72
C ALA A 474 -19.98 16.33 -13.18
N TYR A 475 -19.02 17.16 -13.58
CA TYR A 475 -18.40 17.07 -14.91
C TYR A 475 -17.62 15.76 -15.08
N GLU A 476 -16.85 15.38 -14.04
CA GLU A 476 -16.19 14.08 -13.95
C GLU A 476 -16.83 13.23 -12.83
N PRO A 477 -17.67 12.27 -13.15
CA PRO A 477 -18.38 11.47 -12.13
C PRO A 477 -17.47 10.45 -11.42
N ASN A 478 -16.30 10.10 -12.01
CA ASN A 478 -15.44 9.02 -11.51
C ASN A 478 -14.31 9.50 -10.60
N VAL A 479 -14.31 10.77 -10.19
CA VAL A 479 -13.26 11.35 -9.33
C VAL A 479 -12.97 10.47 -8.11
N ASP A 480 -14.02 10.09 -7.37
CA ASP A 480 -13.84 9.34 -6.13
C ASP A 480 -13.27 7.93 -6.34
N ALA A 481 -13.61 7.28 -7.45
CA ALA A 481 -13.07 5.98 -7.83
C ALA A 481 -11.57 6.09 -8.19
N VAL A 482 -11.21 7.10 -8.98
CA VAL A 482 -9.81 7.35 -9.36
C VAL A 482 -8.96 7.72 -8.13
N LEU A 483 -9.47 8.60 -7.26
CA LEU A 483 -8.78 8.97 -6.02
C LEU A 483 -8.57 7.75 -5.09
N GLU A 484 -9.55 6.84 -5.04
CA GLU A 484 -9.43 5.59 -4.30
C GLU A 484 -8.32 4.69 -4.85
N GLU A 485 -8.23 4.55 -6.18
CA GLU A 485 -7.18 3.75 -6.82
C GLU A 485 -5.79 4.34 -6.62
N VAL A 486 -5.65 5.66 -6.78
CA VAL A 486 -4.37 6.36 -6.57
C VAL A 486 -3.97 6.31 -5.10
N GLY A 487 -4.93 6.49 -4.18
CA GLY A 487 -4.69 6.38 -2.74
C GLY A 487 -4.21 4.99 -2.34
N LYS A 488 -4.83 3.92 -2.84
CA LYS A 488 -4.37 2.55 -2.61
C LYS A 488 -2.96 2.33 -3.11
N LEU A 489 -2.66 2.76 -4.33
CA LEU A 489 -1.30 2.67 -4.87
C LEU A 489 -0.29 3.38 -3.97
N ALA A 490 -0.53 4.66 -3.66
CA ALA A 490 0.38 5.45 -2.81
C ALA A 490 0.52 4.87 -1.39
N GLY A 491 -0.56 4.28 -0.85
CA GLY A 491 -0.56 3.62 0.46
C GLY A 491 0.25 2.34 0.47
N GLN A 492 0.12 1.49 -0.54
CA GLN A 492 0.88 0.25 -0.70
C GLN A 492 2.37 0.52 -0.93
N TYR A 493 2.69 1.55 -1.73
CA TYR A 493 4.05 2.02 -1.98
C TYR A 493 4.41 3.15 -1.00
N GLY A 494 4.22 2.88 0.29
CA GLY A 494 4.35 3.86 1.37
C GLY A 494 5.76 4.43 1.55
N ALA A 495 6.78 3.76 1.02
CA ALA A 495 8.17 4.20 1.02
C ALA A 495 8.65 4.69 -0.37
N ALA A 496 7.74 5.17 -1.22
CA ALA A 496 8.05 5.77 -2.51
C ALA A 496 7.66 7.24 -2.56
N ASN A 497 8.38 8.03 -3.36
CA ASN A 497 7.91 9.33 -3.82
C ASN A 497 6.85 9.13 -4.90
N ILE A 498 5.76 9.87 -4.81
CA ILE A 498 4.66 9.86 -5.77
C ILE A 498 4.68 11.18 -6.55
N VAL A 499 4.97 11.10 -7.85
CA VAL A 499 4.87 12.27 -8.73
C VAL A 499 3.56 12.22 -9.50
N VAL A 500 2.72 13.21 -9.27
CA VAL A 500 1.48 13.43 -10.03
C VAL A 500 1.80 14.35 -11.19
N GLU A 501 1.77 13.83 -12.42
CA GLU A 501 2.15 14.58 -13.61
C GLU A 501 0.93 14.77 -14.52
N GLY A 502 0.58 16.04 -14.79
CA GLY A 502 -0.54 16.39 -15.64
C GLY A 502 -0.13 16.59 -17.11
N HIS A 503 -1.01 16.21 -18.03
CA HIS A 503 -0.82 16.32 -19.46
C HIS A 503 -2.02 16.98 -20.13
N THR A 504 -1.78 17.68 -21.25
CA THR A 504 -2.81 18.18 -22.16
C THR A 504 -2.62 17.51 -23.53
N ASP A 505 -3.65 17.58 -24.36
CA ASP A 505 -3.50 17.32 -25.79
C ASP A 505 -2.88 18.52 -26.51
N ALA A 506 -2.57 18.36 -27.79
CA ALA A 506 -1.93 19.41 -28.59
C ALA A 506 -2.92 20.33 -29.32
N SER A 507 -4.24 20.27 -29.04
CA SER A 507 -5.27 21.04 -29.76
C SER A 507 -5.10 22.55 -29.63
N MET A 508 -4.50 23.01 -28.52
CA MET A 508 -4.23 24.44 -28.28
C MET A 508 -2.86 24.90 -28.83
N LYS A 509 -2.09 24.00 -29.48
CA LYS A 509 -0.77 24.34 -30.03
C LYS A 509 -0.87 25.39 -31.13
N GLY A 510 -0.06 26.43 -31.01
CA GLY A 510 -0.10 27.59 -31.92
C GLY A 510 -1.14 28.67 -31.54
N GLN A 511 -2.00 28.40 -30.57
CA GLN A 511 -2.99 29.38 -30.06
C GLN A 511 -2.54 30.00 -28.73
N VAL A 512 -1.90 29.21 -27.87
CA VAL A 512 -1.37 29.65 -26.58
C VAL A 512 0.10 29.24 -26.43
N SER A 513 0.79 29.79 -25.44
CA SER A 513 2.17 29.43 -25.14
C SER A 513 2.29 28.03 -24.54
N GLU A 514 3.43 27.36 -24.75
CA GLU A 514 3.73 26.08 -24.10
C GLU A 514 3.73 26.18 -22.57
N GLN A 515 4.20 27.33 -22.03
CA GLN A 515 4.21 27.56 -20.60
C GLN A 515 2.77 27.56 -20.02
N MET A 516 1.83 28.21 -20.71
CA MET A 516 0.43 28.25 -20.27
C MET A 516 -0.18 26.85 -20.11
N VAL A 517 0.08 25.92 -21.03
CA VAL A 517 -0.46 24.55 -20.91
C VAL A 517 0.30 23.70 -19.91
N LYS A 518 1.60 23.98 -19.70
CA LYS A 518 2.34 23.38 -18.59
C LYS A 518 1.74 23.79 -17.24
N ASP A 519 1.45 25.07 -17.07
CA ASP A 519 0.85 25.58 -15.85
C ASP A 519 -0.56 25.03 -15.65
N LEU A 520 -1.40 24.97 -16.70
CA LEU A 520 -2.71 24.34 -16.65
C LEU A 520 -2.63 22.87 -16.22
N SER A 521 -1.76 22.11 -16.84
CA SER A 521 -1.60 20.68 -16.51
C SER A 521 -0.99 20.48 -15.11
N GLY A 522 -0.08 21.36 -14.68
CA GLY A 522 0.46 21.37 -13.32
C GLY A 522 -0.60 21.69 -12.26
N ASN A 523 -1.49 22.65 -12.54
CA ASN A 523 -2.61 22.97 -11.65
C ASN A 523 -3.61 21.81 -11.55
N ARG A 524 -3.86 21.08 -12.63
CA ARG A 524 -4.66 19.84 -12.64
C ARG A 524 -4.03 18.76 -11.77
N ALA A 525 -2.73 18.54 -11.90
CA ALA A 525 -1.97 17.62 -11.04
C ALA A 525 -2.04 18.01 -9.57
N ALA A 526 -1.91 19.31 -9.27
CA ALA A 526 -2.03 19.83 -7.91
C ALA A 526 -3.44 19.64 -7.31
N SER A 527 -4.48 19.79 -8.14
CA SER A 527 -5.86 19.51 -7.73
C SER A 527 -6.05 18.04 -7.35
N VAL A 528 -5.50 17.11 -8.15
CA VAL A 528 -5.53 15.67 -7.84
C VAL A 528 -4.79 15.39 -6.52
N LYS A 529 -3.57 15.90 -6.34
CA LYS A 529 -2.82 15.79 -5.07
C LYS A 529 -3.66 16.28 -3.88
N THR A 530 -4.28 17.45 -4.01
CA THR A 530 -5.08 18.06 -2.94
C THR A 530 -6.26 17.16 -2.55
N GLU A 531 -6.98 16.63 -3.52
CA GLU A 531 -8.12 15.74 -3.25
C GLU A 531 -7.70 14.38 -2.68
N ILE A 532 -6.52 13.85 -3.07
CA ILE A 532 -5.94 12.64 -2.46
C ILE A 532 -5.65 12.88 -0.97
N LEU A 533 -4.97 13.97 -0.64
CA LEU A 533 -4.61 14.31 0.75
C LEU A 533 -5.85 14.61 1.61
N LYS A 534 -6.89 15.16 1.02
CA LYS A 534 -8.17 15.37 1.70
C LYS A 534 -8.90 14.05 1.98
N LYS A 535 -8.88 13.12 1.04
CA LYS A 535 -9.51 11.80 1.20
C LYS A 535 -8.72 10.90 2.16
N PHE A 536 -7.40 11.00 2.17
CA PHE A 536 -6.48 10.21 3.00
C PHE A 536 -5.58 11.13 3.83
N PRO A 537 -6.09 11.70 4.93
CA PRO A 537 -5.38 12.73 5.72
C PRO A 537 -4.11 12.21 6.42
N ASN A 538 -3.93 10.89 6.51
CA ASN A 538 -2.75 10.28 7.12
C ASN A 538 -1.52 10.23 6.20
N PHE A 539 -1.66 10.60 4.92
CA PHE A 539 -0.51 10.71 4.04
C PHE A 539 0.43 11.84 4.44
N ASN A 540 1.72 11.59 4.31
CA ASN A 540 2.71 12.66 4.37
C ASN A 540 2.59 13.51 3.10
N VAL A 541 2.37 14.83 3.26
CA VAL A 541 2.22 15.75 2.13
C VAL A 541 3.44 15.78 1.21
N ASN A 542 4.63 15.53 1.76
CA ASN A 542 5.90 15.54 1.04
C ASN A 542 6.15 14.23 0.25
N GLN A 543 5.36 13.19 0.50
CA GLN A 543 5.37 11.99 -0.35
C GLN A 543 4.94 12.32 -1.78
N PHE A 544 4.11 13.36 -1.95
CA PHE A 544 3.52 13.75 -3.23
C PHE A 544 4.16 15.02 -3.77
N SER A 545 4.61 14.96 -5.03
CA SER A 545 5.03 16.11 -5.81
C SER A 545 4.21 16.22 -7.09
N THR A 546 4.10 17.41 -7.67
CA THR A 546 3.29 17.66 -8.87
C THR A 546 4.13 18.26 -9.98
N ASP A 547 3.83 17.87 -11.24
CA ASP A 547 4.48 18.38 -12.44
C ASP A 547 3.45 18.62 -13.55
N GLY A 548 3.74 19.57 -14.45
CA GLY A 548 2.95 19.87 -15.62
C GLY A 548 3.75 19.63 -16.89
N ALA A 549 3.36 18.62 -17.67
CA ALA A 549 4.01 18.29 -18.93
C ALA A 549 3.42 19.04 -20.14
N GLY A 550 2.23 19.63 -20.00
CA GLY A 550 1.51 20.20 -21.15
C GLY A 550 1.35 19.16 -22.27
N TRP A 551 1.57 19.57 -23.51
CA TRP A 551 1.49 18.70 -24.70
C TRP A 551 2.82 18.09 -25.16
N ILE A 552 3.94 18.32 -24.45
CA ILE A 552 5.28 17.93 -24.93
C ILE A 552 5.54 16.42 -24.88
N ARG A 553 4.75 15.67 -24.12
CA ARG A 553 4.82 14.22 -23.98
C ARG A 553 3.46 13.59 -24.28
N PRO A 554 3.05 13.51 -25.57
CA PRO A 554 1.80 12.85 -25.93
C PRO A 554 1.86 11.35 -25.55
N PHE A 555 0.72 10.79 -25.16
CA PHE A 555 0.58 9.35 -24.94
C PHE A 555 0.73 8.58 -26.26
N ASP A 556 0.10 9.11 -27.32
CA ASP A 556 0.29 8.67 -28.69
C ASP A 556 0.90 9.80 -29.52
N ALA A 557 2.15 9.61 -29.92
CA ALA A 557 2.87 10.58 -30.75
C ALA A 557 2.29 10.73 -32.17
N ASN A 558 1.55 9.72 -32.66
CA ASN A 558 0.92 9.75 -33.97
C ASN A 558 -0.45 10.46 -33.95
N ASP A 559 -1.06 10.59 -32.76
CA ASP A 559 -2.34 11.27 -32.57
C ASP A 559 -2.31 12.24 -31.37
N PRO A 560 -1.46 13.29 -31.43
CA PRO A 560 -1.24 14.19 -30.29
C PRO A 560 -2.46 15.08 -29.95
N ASN A 561 -3.43 15.17 -30.85
CA ASN A 561 -4.66 15.96 -30.65
C ASN A 561 -5.80 15.14 -30.03
N ASN A 562 -5.60 13.85 -29.82
CA ASN A 562 -6.62 12.98 -29.24
C ASN A 562 -6.82 13.30 -27.76
N HIS A 563 -7.96 13.90 -27.44
CA HIS A 563 -8.28 14.32 -26.07
C HIS A 563 -8.32 13.13 -25.12
N ALA A 564 -8.95 12.02 -25.54
CA ALA A 564 -9.16 10.85 -24.70
C ALA A 564 -7.87 10.17 -24.26
N LEU A 565 -6.82 10.28 -25.07
CA LEU A 565 -5.52 9.67 -24.77
C LEU A 565 -4.55 10.65 -24.09
N ASN A 566 -4.57 11.92 -24.51
CA ASN A 566 -3.52 12.86 -24.16
C ASN A 566 -3.86 13.74 -22.95
N ARG A 567 -5.16 14.01 -22.66
CA ARG A 567 -5.60 14.66 -21.41
C ARG A 567 -5.66 13.62 -20.32
N ARG A 568 -4.58 13.50 -19.57
CA ARG A 568 -4.43 12.48 -18.55
C ARG A 568 -3.61 12.99 -17.36
N VAL A 569 -3.65 12.24 -16.30
CA VAL A 569 -2.73 12.35 -15.17
C VAL A 569 -1.94 11.05 -15.07
N GLU A 570 -0.64 11.16 -14.93
CA GLU A 570 0.26 10.05 -14.66
C GLU A 570 0.68 10.07 -13.20
N ILE A 571 0.57 8.94 -12.54
CA ILE A 571 1.03 8.73 -11.17
C ILE A 571 2.30 7.90 -11.25
N LYS A 572 3.44 8.54 -11.04
CA LYS A 572 4.75 7.91 -11.09
C LYS A 572 5.19 7.52 -9.70
N VAL A 573 5.53 6.26 -9.54
CA VAL A 573 6.09 5.71 -8.31
C VAL A 573 7.61 5.65 -8.47
N ILE A 574 8.31 6.41 -7.65
CA ILE A 574 9.77 6.57 -7.71
C ILE A 574 10.38 6.09 -6.40
N ALA A 575 11.26 5.10 -6.46
CA ALA A 575 11.94 4.58 -5.28
C ALA A 575 12.77 5.66 -4.58
N LEU A 576 12.86 5.60 -3.27
CA LEU A 576 13.87 6.35 -2.51
C LEU A 576 15.23 5.67 -2.73
N GLU A 577 16.30 6.45 -2.93
CA GLU A 577 17.66 5.87 -3.09
C GLU A 577 18.16 5.13 -1.85
N ASN A 578 17.72 5.53 -0.66
CA ASN A 578 17.90 4.83 0.62
C ASN A 578 16.72 5.19 1.52
N PRO A 579 15.80 4.31 1.81
CA PRO A 579 14.87 4.51 2.92
C PRO A 579 15.67 4.42 4.23
N GLU A 580 15.99 5.57 4.84
CA GLU A 580 16.49 5.64 6.21
C GLU A 580 15.42 5.25 7.22
#